data_93a71fcf9707135bd3a2c7061e6ddee9
#
_entry.id   93a71fcf9707135bd3a2c7061e6ddee9
#
_cell.length_a   1.000
_cell.length_b   1.000
_cell.length_c   1.000
_cell.angle_alpha   90.00
_cell.angle_beta   90.00
_cell.angle_gamma   90.00
#
_symmetry.space_group_name_H-M   'P 1'
#
loop_
_entity.id
_entity.type
_entity.pdbx_description
1 polymer ?
#
loop_
_entity_poly.entity_id
_entity_poly.type
_entity_poly.pdbx_seq_one_letter_code
_entity_poly.pdbx_strand_id
1 'polypeptide(L)'
;MREEIVKRYPDHGILGEEWGTVDAHAGRYRWVLDPIDGTAWFALGVPTFGTLVALLEEGEPVVGVIHFPALGESMFAARGSGCWYTVGSSEPARVHVRTADPLARATVSISGVHSTNLQPYPSRPAYALSSLVSAAGRMKFVGDCLQHALVARGMLHASIDTVMQPWDIAALVPCIREAGGVVSPLSGTDDGVVFGGSLLSSCDPTLHAEILRVLSPAGQARSAQLP
;
A
#
# COMPACT_ATOMS: atom_id res chain seq x y z
N MET A 1 3.14 -18.35 -11.80
CA MET A 1 3.88 -17.05 -11.85
C MET A 1 5.39 -17.25 -11.76
N ARG A 2 5.93 -17.78 -10.66
CA ARG A 2 7.39 -17.89 -10.43
C ARG A 2 8.13 -18.63 -11.57
N GLU A 3 7.65 -19.78 -11.99
CA GLU A 3 8.24 -20.55 -13.09
C GLU A 3 8.28 -19.77 -14.42
N GLU A 4 7.21 -19.01 -14.72
CA GLU A 4 7.15 -18.18 -15.92
C GLU A 4 8.13 -17.01 -15.86
N ILE A 5 8.32 -16.41 -14.68
CA ILE A 5 9.32 -15.35 -14.47
C ILE A 5 10.72 -15.90 -14.69
N VAL A 6 11.08 -16.99 -14.02
CA VAL A 6 12.41 -17.60 -14.17
C VAL A 6 12.69 -18.01 -15.62
N LYS A 7 11.68 -18.51 -16.33
CA LYS A 7 11.81 -18.89 -17.73
C LYS A 7 12.04 -17.72 -18.66
N ARG A 8 11.34 -16.57 -18.41
CA ARG A 8 11.41 -15.39 -19.30
C ARG A 8 12.50 -14.41 -18.91
N TYR A 9 12.85 -14.36 -17.63
CA TYR A 9 13.78 -13.39 -17.03
C TYR A 9 14.73 -14.11 -16.08
N PRO A 10 15.62 -15.00 -16.60
CA PRO A 10 16.47 -15.85 -15.77
C PRO A 10 17.45 -15.06 -14.88
N ASP A 11 17.77 -13.81 -15.27
CA ASP A 11 18.67 -12.92 -14.53
C ASP A 11 17.96 -12.02 -13.50
N HIS A 12 16.63 -12.12 -13.39
CA HIS A 12 15.87 -11.35 -12.41
C HIS A 12 15.77 -12.10 -11.06
N GLY A 13 15.89 -11.37 -9.96
CA GLY A 13 15.60 -11.90 -8.63
C GLY A 13 14.10 -12.06 -8.40
N ILE A 14 13.74 -12.86 -7.40
CA ILE A 14 12.35 -13.01 -6.94
C ILE A 14 12.34 -12.96 -5.42
N LEU A 15 11.46 -12.14 -4.86
CA LEU A 15 11.07 -12.12 -3.45
C LEU A 15 9.60 -12.51 -3.38
N GLY A 16 9.24 -13.50 -2.59
CA GLY A 16 7.85 -13.92 -2.44
C GLY A 16 7.55 -14.31 -1.00
N GLU A 17 6.31 -14.14 -0.61
CA GLU A 17 5.84 -14.53 0.72
C GLU A 17 6.00 -16.05 0.94
N GLU A 18 5.50 -16.87 0.02
CA GLU A 18 5.37 -18.32 0.20
C GLU A 18 6.67 -19.10 -0.02
N TRP A 19 7.57 -18.62 -0.88
CA TRP A 19 8.73 -19.38 -1.36
C TRP A 19 10.07 -18.67 -1.12
N GLY A 20 10.06 -17.62 -0.31
CA GLY A 20 11.26 -16.85 0.03
C GLY A 20 11.92 -16.19 -1.19
N THR A 21 13.24 -15.99 -1.08
CA THR A 21 14.02 -15.23 -2.05
C THR A 21 14.76 -16.15 -3.01
N VAL A 22 14.79 -15.78 -4.29
CA VAL A 22 15.78 -16.24 -5.28
C VAL A 22 16.61 -15.03 -5.66
N ASP A 23 17.90 -15.09 -5.36
CA ASP A 23 18.81 -14.00 -5.71
C ASP A 23 19.15 -14.01 -7.20
N ALA A 24 19.10 -12.83 -7.81
CA ALA A 24 19.54 -12.63 -9.18
C ALA A 24 21.05 -12.51 -9.25
N HIS A 25 21.64 -13.10 -10.27
CA HIS A 25 23.08 -12.95 -10.52
C HIS A 25 23.49 -11.52 -10.86
N ALA A 26 22.55 -10.65 -11.32
CA ALA A 26 22.80 -9.27 -11.79
C ALA A 26 22.14 -8.16 -10.97
N GLY A 27 21.33 -8.46 -9.96
CA GLY A 27 20.89 -7.50 -8.94
C GLY A 27 19.96 -6.34 -9.33
N ARG A 28 19.86 -6.00 -10.63
CA ARG A 28 19.12 -4.80 -11.08
C ARG A 28 17.60 -4.95 -10.97
N TYR A 29 17.05 -6.08 -11.39
CA TYR A 29 15.61 -6.33 -11.40
C TYR A 29 15.23 -7.42 -10.41
N ARG A 30 14.16 -7.17 -9.66
CA ARG A 30 13.59 -8.13 -8.72
C ARG A 30 12.07 -8.12 -8.80
N TRP A 31 11.46 -9.27 -9.01
CA TRP A 31 10.03 -9.47 -8.87
C TRP A 31 9.68 -9.63 -7.39
N VAL A 32 8.55 -9.04 -7.00
CA VAL A 32 7.99 -9.20 -5.65
C VAL A 32 6.58 -9.73 -5.80
N LEU A 33 6.28 -10.84 -5.11
CA LEU A 33 5.07 -11.61 -5.32
C LEU A 33 4.37 -11.89 -3.99
N ASP A 34 3.08 -11.58 -3.95
CA ASP A 34 2.15 -12.03 -2.92
C ASP A 34 0.99 -12.77 -3.61
N PRO A 35 0.89 -14.09 -3.44
CA PRO A 35 -0.20 -14.86 -4.04
C PRO A 35 -1.57 -14.52 -3.48
N ILE A 36 -1.68 -14.25 -2.16
CA ILE A 36 -2.95 -14.00 -1.46
C ILE A 36 -2.74 -12.93 -0.38
N ASP A 37 -2.68 -11.66 -0.79
CA ASP A 37 -2.77 -10.54 0.15
C ASP A 37 -4.17 -10.46 0.75
N GLY A 38 -4.25 -10.24 2.06
CA GLY A 38 -5.52 -10.33 2.79
C GLY A 38 -5.91 -11.76 3.15
N THR A 39 -4.95 -12.59 3.55
CA THR A 39 -5.13 -14.01 3.95
C THR A 39 -6.23 -14.19 5.00
N ALA A 40 -6.38 -13.23 5.94
CA ALA A 40 -7.44 -13.25 6.94
C ALA A 40 -8.84 -13.17 6.30
N TRP A 41 -9.02 -12.30 5.30
CA TRP A 41 -10.28 -12.17 4.56
C TRP A 41 -10.56 -13.40 3.71
N PHE A 42 -9.52 -13.93 3.05
CA PHE A 42 -9.61 -15.18 2.29
C PHE A 42 -10.11 -16.33 3.18
N ALA A 43 -9.52 -16.50 4.38
CA ALA A 43 -9.90 -17.54 5.33
C ALA A 43 -11.34 -17.38 5.85
N LEU A 44 -11.84 -16.14 5.93
CA LEU A 44 -13.22 -15.83 6.33
C LEU A 44 -14.21 -15.91 5.16
N GLY A 45 -13.77 -16.20 3.93
CA GLY A 45 -14.63 -16.22 2.74
C GLY A 45 -15.07 -14.83 2.26
N VAL A 46 -14.40 -13.77 2.69
CA VAL A 46 -14.69 -12.39 2.26
C VAL A 46 -13.91 -12.12 0.97
N PRO A 47 -14.55 -11.65 -0.12
CA PRO A 47 -13.93 -11.59 -1.47
C PRO A 47 -13.04 -10.35 -1.69
N THR A 48 -12.34 -9.87 -0.65
CA THR A 48 -11.53 -8.64 -0.69
C THR A 48 -10.02 -8.89 -0.73
N PHE A 49 -9.62 -10.17 -0.83
CA PHE A 49 -8.23 -10.58 -1.01
C PHE A 49 -7.74 -10.35 -2.44
N GLY A 50 -6.43 -10.16 -2.60
CA GLY A 50 -5.81 -9.90 -3.88
C GLY A 50 -4.55 -10.72 -4.14
N THR A 51 -4.12 -10.78 -5.39
CA THR A 51 -2.81 -11.25 -5.80
C THR A 51 -1.98 -10.05 -6.22
N LEU A 52 -0.79 -9.90 -5.64
CA LEU A 52 0.09 -8.77 -5.88
C LEU A 52 1.33 -9.21 -6.66
N VAL A 53 1.67 -8.45 -7.71
CA VAL A 53 2.88 -8.65 -8.51
C VAL A 53 3.55 -7.30 -8.73
N ALA A 54 4.82 -7.20 -8.39
CA ALA A 54 5.61 -6.01 -8.66
C ALA A 54 6.94 -6.35 -9.32
N LEU A 55 7.47 -5.39 -10.07
CA LEU A 55 8.85 -5.38 -10.53
C LEU A 55 9.57 -4.20 -9.89
N LEU A 56 10.68 -4.50 -9.23
CA LEU A 56 11.62 -3.51 -8.71
C LEU A 56 12.79 -3.37 -9.67
N GLU A 57 13.21 -2.15 -9.93
CA GLU A 57 14.46 -1.79 -10.58
C GLU A 57 15.35 -1.10 -9.56
N GLU A 58 16.50 -1.70 -9.23
CA GLU A 58 17.44 -1.15 -8.22
C GLU A 58 16.79 -0.84 -6.86
N GLY A 59 15.80 -1.66 -6.47
CA GLY A 59 15.06 -1.51 -5.22
C GLY A 59 13.79 -0.65 -5.30
N GLU A 60 13.60 0.12 -6.39
CA GLU A 60 12.43 0.96 -6.59
C GLU A 60 11.34 0.26 -7.41
N PRO A 61 10.07 0.28 -6.99
CA PRO A 61 8.99 -0.36 -7.73
C PRO A 61 8.64 0.43 -9.00
N VAL A 62 8.72 -0.28 -10.14
CA VAL A 62 8.50 0.31 -11.47
C VAL A 62 7.26 -0.25 -12.17
N VAL A 63 6.81 -1.44 -11.79
CA VAL A 63 5.55 -2.05 -12.25
C VAL A 63 4.82 -2.59 -11.05
N GLY A 64 3.51 -2.43 -11.02
CA GLY A 64 2.62 -3.02 -10.02
C GLY A 64 1.35 -3.55 -10.65
N VAL A 65 0.91 -4.70 -10.18
CA VAL A 65 -0.37 -5.31 -10.54
C VAL A 65 -1.06 -5.76 -9.26
N ILE A 66 -2.31 -5.38 -9.10
CA ILE A 66 -3.21 -5.81 -8.03
C ILE A 66 -4.38 -6.51 -8.71
N HIS A 67 -4.54 -7.82 -8.49
CA HIS A 67 -5.63 -8.59 -9.05
C HIS A 67 -6.55 -9.09 -7.93
N PHE A 68 -7.84 -8.82 -8.03
CA PHE A 68 -8.88 -9.30 -7.12
C PHE A 68 -9.64 -10.46 -7.78
N PRO A 69 -9.21 -11.71 -7.58
CA PRO A 69 -9.74 -12.85 -8.35
C PRO A 69 -11.22 -13.11 -8.10
N ALA A 70 -11.69 -12.90 -6.88
CA ALA A 70 -13.09 -13.09 -6.53
C ALA A 70 -14.02 -12.01 -7.10
N LEU A 71 -13.49 -10.82 -7.44
CA LEU A 71 -14.24 -9.72 -8.04
C LEU A 71 -14.07 -9.67 -9.57
N GLY A 72 -13.11 -10.39 -10.12
CA GLY A 72 -12.73 -10.29 -11.52
C GLY A 72 -12.15 -8.93 -11.90
N GLU A 73 -11.57 -8.23 -10.94
CA GLU A 73 -11.01 -6.88 -11.10
C GLU A 73 -9.49 -6.90 -11.14
N SER A 74 -8.89 -6.01 -11.92
CA SER A 74 -7.45 -5.81 -11.92
C SER A 74 -7.10 -4.33 -11.99
N MET A 75 -6.08 -3.94 -11.26
CA MET A 75 -5.42 -2.64 -11.35
C MET A 75 -3.95 -2.85 -11.68
N PHE A 76 -3.41 -2.03 -12.57
CA PHE A 76 -2.00 -2.14 -12.95
C PHE A 76 -1.43 -0.78 -13.35
N ALA A 77 -0.14 -0.63 -13.10
CA ALA A 77 0.60 0.57 -13.43
C ALA A 77 2.05 0.24 -13.79
N ALA A 78 2.64 1.09 -14.63
CA ALA A 78 4.08 1.12 -14.86
C ALA A 78 4.55 2.58 -14.80
N ARG A 79 5.78 2.80 -14.35
CA ARG A 79 6.39 4.13 -14.19
C ARG A 79 6.23 4.96 -15.47
N GLY A 80 5.59 6.13 -15.37
CA GLY A 80 5.33 7.06 -16.48
C GLY A 80 4.18 6.65 -17.41
N SER A 81 3.44 5.57 -17.12
CA SER A 81 2.38 5.05 -17.99
C SER A 81 0.96 5.25 -17.44
N GLY A 82 0.84 5.79 -16.23
CA GLY A 82 -0.42 5.94 -15.53
C GLY A 82 -0.91 4.65 -14.87
N CYS A 83 -1.99 4.77 -14.10
CA CYS A 83 -2.65 3.66 -13.45
C CYS A 83 -3.93 3.29 -14.18
N TRP A 84 -4.16 2.02 -14.38
CA TRP A 84 -5.28 1.47 -15.16
C TRP A 84 -6.06 0.45 -14.35
N TYR A 85 -7.35 0.37 -14.60
CA TYR A 85 -8.26 -0.54 -13.93
C TYR A 85 -9.20 -1.20 -14.93
N THR A 86 -9.47 -2.49 -14.73
CA THR A 86 -10.38 -3.27 -15.58
C THR A 86 -11.23 -4.23 -14.76
N VAL A 87 -12.40 -4.60 -15.27
CA VAL A 87 -13.30 -5.60 -14.72
C VAL A 87 -13.55 -6.66 -15.78
N GLY A 88 -13.25 -7.92 -15.47
CA GLY A 88 -13.37 -9.03 -16.42
C GLY A 88 -12.55 -8.77 -17.69
N SER A 89 -13.23 -8.82 -18.83
CA SER A 89 -12.66 -8.55 -20.16
C SER A 89 -12.94 -7.14 -20.69
N SER A 90 -13.34 -6.21 -19.83
CA SER A 90 -13.57 -4.81 -20.25
C SER A 90 -12.27 -4.12 -20.64
N GLU A 91 -12.35 -3.14 -21.53
CA GLU A 91 -11.20 -2.29 -21.85
C GLU A 91 -10.72 -1.58 -20.57
N PRO A 92 -9.41 -1.53 -20.33
CA PRO A 92 -8.86 -0.83 -19.17
C PRO A 92 -9.16 0.66 -19.21
N ALA A 93 -9.66 1.18 -18.10
CA ALA A 93 -9.89 2.61 -17.89
C ALA A 93 -8.78 3.21 -17.03
N ARG A 94 -8.30 4.40 -17.40
CA ARG A 94 -7.33 5.12 -16.59
C ARG A 94 -7.99 5.61 -15.31
N VAL A 95 -7.32 5.45 -14.18
CA VAL A 95 -7.81 5.87 -12.88
C VAL A 95 -6.92 6.94 -12.26
N HIS A 96 -7.53 7.77 -11.42
CA HIS A 96 -6.85 8.85 -10.71
C HIS A 96 -7.37 8.92 -9.28
N VAL A 97 -6.51 9.37 -8.38
CA VAL A 97 -6.93 9.74 -7.03
C VAL A 97 -7.95 10.87 -7.07
N ARG A 98 -8.74 10.99 -6.03
CA ARG A 98 -9.74 12.06 -5.90
C ARG A 98 -9.10 13.38 -5.51
N THR A 99 -9.85 14.45 -5.65
CA THR A 99 -9.52 15.77 -5.10
C THR A 99 -9.43 15.68 -3.56
N ALA A 100 -8.46 16.36 -2.99
CA ALA A 100 -8.28 16.45 -1.55
C ALA A 100 -9.44 17.15 -0.85
N ASP A 101 -9.77 16.65 0.34
CA ASP A 101 -10.59 17.32 1.34
C ASP A 101 -9.77 17.50 2.62
N PRO A 102 -10.03 18.51 3.45
CA PRO A 102 -9.48 18.59 4.79
C PRO A 102 -9.75 17.30 5.58
N LEU A 103 -8.85 16.87 6.45
CA LEU A 103 -8.95 15.62 7.22
C LEU A 103 -10.31 15.50 7.91
N ALA A 104 -10.85 16.58 8.45
CA ALA A 104 -12.16 16.62 9.11
C ALA A 104 -13.36 16.28 8.17
N ARG A 105 -13.16 16.21 6.86
CA ARG A 105 -14.16 15.76 5.88
C ARG A 105 -13.71 14.52 5.11
N ALA A 106 -12.46 14.15 5.24
CA ALA A 106 -11.88 13.02 4.52
C ALA A 106 -12.47 11.68 4.97
N THR A 107 -12.59 10.75 4.03
CA THR A 107 -12.85 9.35 4.31
C THR A 107 -11.52 8.61 4.29
N VAL A 108 -11.13 8.08 5.46
CA VAL A 108 -9.86 7.38 5.67
C VAL A 108 -10.15 5.93 6.04
N SER A 109 -9.35 5.00 5.54
CA SER A 109 -9.43 3.58 5.89
C SER A 109 -8.18 3.14 6.65
N ILE A 110 -8.33 2.14 7.51
CA ILE A 110 -7.23 1.42 8.15
C ILE A 110 -7.57 -0.07 8.16
N SER A 111 -6.57 -0.94 7.94
CA SER A 111 -6.77 -2.40 7.91
C SER A 111 -7.09 -2.99 9.27
N GLY A 112 -6.58 -2.39 10.34
CA GLY A 112 -6.79 -2.90 11.69
C GLY A 112 -6.27 -1.96 12.77
N VAL A 113 -6.23 -2.47 13.99
CA VAL A 113 -5.79 -1.70 15.17
C VAL A 113 -4.39 -2.09 15.66
N HIS A 114 -3.73 -3.01 14.97
CA HIS A 114 -2.38 -3.48 15.33
C HIS A 114 -1.37 -2.35 15.29
N SER A 115 -0.40 -2.38 16.19
CA SER A 115 0.65 -1.36 16.29
C SER A 115 0.09 0.07 16.50
N THR A 116 -1.06 0.18 17.15
CA THR A 116 -1.69 1.46 17.51
C THR A 116 -1.82 1.61 19.02
N ASN A 117 -2.24 2.78 19.47
CA ASN A 117 -2.53 3.02 20.90
C ASN A 117 -3.75 2.23 21.42
N LEU A 118 -4.54 1.62 20.54
CA LEU A 118 -5.63 0.71 20.91
C LEU A 118 -5.15 -0.74 21.08
N GLN A 119 -4.13 -1.17 20.31
CA GLN A 119 -3.50 -2.47 20.40
C GLN A 119 -1.99 -2.34 20.14
N PRO A 120 -1.19 -1.97 21.16
CA PRO A 120 0.25 -1.81 21.00
C PRO A 120 0.95 -3.12 20.66
N TYR A 121 1.99 -3.03 19.84
CA TYR A 121 2.87 -4.15 19.50
C TYR A 121 4.23 -3.95 20.21
N PRO A 122 4.77 -4.91 20.98
CA PRO A 122 5.93 -4.70 21.85
C PRO A 122 7.18 -4.16 21.17
N SER A 123 7.39 -4.47 19.89
CA SER A 123 8.58 -4.11 19.12
C SER A 123 8.35 -3.03 18.05
N ARG A 124 7.17 -2.40 18.03
CA ARG A 124 6.79 -1.43 17.00
C ARG A 124 6.25 -0.12 17.62
N PRO A 125 6.31 0.99 16.88
CA PRO A 125 5.66 2.24 17.31
C PRO A 125 4.16 2.03 17.56
N ALA A 126 3.62 2.61 18.61
CA ALA A 126 2.17 2.65 18.87
C ALA A 126 1.58 3.92 18.25
N TYR A 127 1.08 3.83 17.04
CA TYR A 127 0.47 4.95 16.34
C TYR A 127 -0.82 5.44 17.01
N ALA A 128 -1.06 6.75 17.00
CA ALA A 128 -2.18 7.39 17.70
C ALA A 128 -3.51 7.26 16.91
N LEU A 129 -4.00 6.03 16.73
CA LEU A 129 -5.24 5.77 15.97
C LEU A 129 -6.45 6.48 16.57
N SER A 130 -6.57 6.57 17.89
CA SER A 130 -7.67 7.31 18.53
C SER A 130 -7.70 8.78 18.13
N SER A 131 -6.53 9.40 17.95
CA SER A 131 -6.42 10.79 17.48
C SER A 131 -6.89 10.92 16.03
N LEU A 132 -6.51 9.96 15.16
CA LEU A 132 -6.97 9.94 13.78
C LEU A 132 -8.49 9.74 13.68
N VAL A 133 -9.05 8.81 14.47
CA VAL A 133 -10.51 8.57 14.51
C VAL A 133 -11.27 9.83 14.91
N SER A 134 -10.72 10.63 15.83
CA SER A 134 -11.34 11.89 16.26
C SER A 134 -11.19 13.02 15.25
N ALA A 135 -10.12 12.99 14.44
CA ALA A 135 -9.81 14.07 13.47
C ALA A 135 -10.42 13.84 12.09
N ALA A 136 -10.55 12.59 11.65
CA ALA A 136 -11.06 12.25 10.33
C ALA A 136 -12.59 12.40 10.23
N GLY A 137 -13.07 12.86 9.07
CA GLY A 137 -14.49 12.99 8.83
C GLY A 137 -15.24 11.65 8.83
N ARG A 138 -14.61 10.60 8.30
CA ARG A 138 -15.13 9.22 8.32
C ARG A 138 -13.98 8.23 8.41
N MET A 139 -14.09 7.25 9.32
CA MET A 139 -13.21 6.10 9.36
C MET A 139 -13.90 4.87 8.78
N LYS A 140 -13.13 4.08 8.04
CA LYS A 140 -13.51 2.77 7.51
C LYS A 140 -12.46 1.74 7.88
N PHE A 141 -12.85 0.47 7.89
CA PHE A 141 -12.00 -0.69 8.06
C PHE A 141 -12.25 -1.61 6.87
N VAL A 142 -11.48 -1.41 5.80
CA VAL A 142 -11.64 -2.18 4.55
C VAL A 142 -10.59 -3.28 4.47
N GLY A 143 -9.36 -2.97 4.77
CA GLY A 143 -8.26 -3.92 4.86
C GLY A 143 -7.44 -4.10 3.60
N ASP A 144 -6.19 -4.37 3.83
CA ASP A 144 -5.16 -4.89 2.92
C ASP A 144 -5.07 -4.16 1.56
N CYS A 145 -4.71 -4.82 0.47
CA CYS A 145 -4.54 -4.19 -0.83
C CYS A 145 -5.78 -3.46 -1.35
N LEU A 146 -6.99 -3.92 -1.00
CA LEU A 146 -8.21 -3.31 -1.51
C LEU A 146 -8.37 -1.85 -1.07
N GLN A 147 -8.07 -1.52 0.20
CA GLN A 147 -8.19 -0.13 0.65
C GLN A 147 -7.23 0.82 -0.09
N HIS A 148 -6.03 0.36 -0.42
CA HIS A 148 -5.05 1.12 -1.20
C HIS A 148 -5.48 1.26 -2.66
N ALA A 149 -6.04 0.21 -3.27
CA ALA A 149 -6.63 0.27 -4.59
C ALA A 149 -7.81 1.27 -4.65
N LEU A 150 -8.62 1.36 -3.59
CA LEU A 150 -9.70 2.35 -3.49
C LEU A 150 -9.19 3.79 -3.42
N VAL A 151 -8.00 4.04 -2.86
CA VAL A 151 -7.35 5.37 -2.93
C VAL A 151 -6.96 5.69 -4.36
N ALA A 152 -6.27 4.79 -5.06
CA ALA A 152 -5.86 4.98 -6.45
C ALA A 152 -7.05 5.20 -7.40
N ARG A 153 -8.20 4.59 -7.10
CA ARG A 153 -9.48 4.77 -7.83
C ARG A 153 -10.27 6.01 -7.42
N GLY A 154 -9.78 6.83 -6.50
CA GLY A 154 -10.45 8.03 -6.03
C GLY A 154 -11.69 7.79 -5.14
N MET A 155 -11.85 6.58 -4.59
CA MET A 155 -12.97 6.22 -3.71
C MET A 155 -12.70 6.58 -2.25
N LEU A 156 -11.45 6.51 -1.82
CA LEU A 156 -10.97 6.93 -0.50
C LEU A 156 -10.01 8.12 -0.63
N HIS A 157 -9.90 8.92 0.42
CA HIS A 157 -8.91 9.99 0.50
C HIS A 157 -7.55 9.48 0.95
N ALA A 158 -7.54 8.51 1.87
CA ALA A 158 -6.33 7.86 2.36
C ALA A 158 -6.61 6.47 2.90
N SER A 159 -5.58 5.63 2.92
CA SER A 159 -5.60 4.34 3.61
C SER A 159 -4.27 4.07 4.32
N ILE A 160 -4.36 3.30 5.41
CA ILE A 160 -3.27 3.11 6.36
C ILE A 160 -3.15 1.63 6.71
N ASP A 161 -1.92 1.13 6.62
CA ASP A 161 -1.51 -0.15 7.18
C ASP A 161 -0.31 0.03 8.08
N THR A 162 -0.46 -0.37 9.34
CA THR A 162 0.55 -0.19 10.38
C THR A 162 1.59 -1.31 10.41
N VAL A 163 1.28 -2.46 9.79
CA VAL A 163 2.14 -3.65 9.76
C VAL A 163 2.04 -4.28 8.38
N MET A 164 3.09 -4.18 7.59
CA MET A 164 3.17 -4.74 6.23
C MET A 164 4.54 -5.34 5.96
N GLN A 165 4.58 -6.26 5.01
CA GLN A 165 5.79 -6.84 4.45
C GLN A 165 6.09 -6.25 3.06
N PRO A 166 7.29 -6.42 2.52
CA PRO A 166 7.62 -5.90 1.18
C PRO A 166 6.69 -6.38 0.06
N TRP A 167 6.17 -7.60 0.15
CA TRP A 167 5.26 -8.17 -0.85
C TRP A 167 3.86 -7.57 -0.79
N ASP A 168 3.41 -7.10 0.38
CA ASP A 168 2.15 -6.38 0.53
C ASP A 168 2.23 -4.96 -0.08
N ILE A 169 3.42 -4.33 -0.06
CA ILE A 169 3.62 -2.91 -0.42
C ILE A 169 4.00 -2.74 -1.90
N ALA A 170 4.88 -3.60 -2.42
CA ALA A 170 5.60 -3.34 -3.67
C ALA A 170 4.70 -3.04 -4.87
N ALA A 171 3.56 -3.74 -5.01
CA ALA A 171 2.63 -3.54 -6.12
C ALA A 171 1.75 -2.29 -5.94
N LEU A 172 1.49 -1.90 -4.70
CA LEU A 172 0.63 -0.76 -4.37
C LEU A 172 1.29 0.57 -4.75
N VAL A 173 2.60 0.68 -4.53
CA VAL A 173 3.36 1.92 -4.72
C VAL A 173 3.23 2.48 -6.15
N PRO A 174 3.55 1.74 -7.23
CA PRO A 174 3.39 2.28 -8.58
C PRO A 174 1.91 2.55 -8.92
N CYS A 175 0.97 1.73 -8.47
CA CYS A 175 -0.45 1.97 -8.73
C CYS A 175 -0.93 3.30 -8.13
N ILE A 176 -0.53 3.62 -6.90
CA ILE A 176 -0.94 4.86 -6.25
C ILE A 176 -0.20 6.06 -6.83
N ARG A 177 1.12 5.98 -7.03
CA ARG A 177 1.92 7.08 -7.62
C ARG A 177 1.45 7.43 -9.03
N GLU A 178 1.21 6.45 -9.87
CA GLU A 178 0.74 6.63 -11.25
C GLU A 178 -0.72 7.08 -11.35
N ALA A 179 -1.52 6.88 -10.29
CA ALA A 179 -2.84 7.49 -10.14
C ALA A 179 -2.77 8.95 -9.66
N GLY A 180 -1.58 9.48 -9.33
CA GLY A 180 -1.36 10.83 -8.83
C GLY A 180 -1.42 10.96 -7.31
N GLY A 181 -1.39 9.84 -6.58
CA GLY A 181 -1.38 9.81 -5.12
C GLY A 181 0.02 9.85 -4.51
N VAL A 182 0.06 9.91 -3.20
CA VAL A 182 1.27 9.94 -2.38
C VAL A 182 1.34 8.68 -1.52
N VAL A 183 2.53 8.12 -1.36
CA VAL A 183 2.80 6.96 -0.51
C VAL A 183 4.06 7.19 0.31
N SER A 184 4.03 6.78 1.57
CA SER A 184 5.20 6.67 2.45
C SER A 184 4.99 5.59 3.52
N PRO A 185 6.06 5.11 4.16
CA PRO A 185 5.92 4.47 5.45
C PRO A 185 5.34 5.46 6.48
N LEU A 186 4.77 4.95 7.56
CA LEU A 186 4.26 5.80 8.65
C LEU A 186 5.35 6.56 9.42
N SER A 187 6.63 6.24 9.19
CA SER A 187 7.77 7.06 9.62
C SER A 187 7.90 8.37 8.85
N GLY A 188 7.23 8.50 7.69
CA GLY A 188 7.27 9.69 6.84
C GLY A 188 8.50 9.79 5.94
N THR A 189 9.35 8.76 5.86
CA THR A 189 10.52 8.75 4.96
C THR A 189 10.12 8.29 3.57
N ASP A 190 10.69 8.90 2.52
CA ASP A 190 10.42 8.50 1.13
C ASP A 190 11.34 7.35 0.67
N ASP A 191 12.52 7.22 1.28
CA ASP A 191 13.50 6.22 0.88
C ASP A 191 13.09 4.83 1.35
N GLY A 192 13.05 3.88 0.40
CA GLY A 192 12.82 2.49 0.71
C GLY A 192 11.41 2.15 1.18
N VAL A 193 10.38 2.83 0.65
CA VAL A 193 8.97 2.63 1.03
C VAL A 193 8.55 1.17 1.07
N VAL A 194 9.02 0.35 0.14
CA VAL A 194 8.71 -1.10 0.06
C VAL A 194 9.15 -1.86 1.31
N PHE A 195 10.22 -1.46 1.94
CA PHE A 195 10.80 -2.11 3.12
C PHE A 195 10.48 -1.37 4.43
N GLY A 196 9.60 -0.38 4.38
CA GLY A 196 9.26 0.48 5.53
C GLY A 196 8.36 -0.17 6.60
N GLY A 197 7.81 -1.37 6.35
CA GLY A 197 7.04 -2.15 7.32
C GLY A 197 5.67 -1.59 7.66
N SER A 198 5.22 -0.53 6.99
CA SER A 198 3.92 0.14 7.09
C SER A 198 3.67 0.97 5.85
N LEU A 199 2.42 1.33 5.57
CA LEU A 199 2.09 2.17 4.42
C LEU A 199 0.97 3.15 4.75
N LEU A 200 1.20 4.42 4.41
CA LEU A 200 0.16 5.42 4.19
C LEU A 200 0.08 5.69 2.70
N SER A 201 -1.10 5.57 2.12
CA SER A 201 -1.42 6.10 0.81
C SER A 201 -2.48 7.19 0.91
N SER A 202 -2.36 8.24 0.12
CA SER A 202 -3.32 9.34 0.13
C SER A 202 -3.44 10.02 -1.23
N CYS A 203 -4.53 10.75 -1.40
CA CYS A 203 -4.82 11.47 -2.64
C CYS A 203 -4.07 12.81 -2.77
N ASP A 204 -3.42 13.29 -1.72
CA ASP A 204 -2.84 14.65 -1.69
C ASP A 204 -1.69 14.75 -0.67
N PRO A 205 -0.60 15.50 -0.99
CA PRO A 205 0.54 15.65 -0.08
C PRO A 205 0.21 16.36 1.24
N THR A 206 -0.71 17.34 1.23
CA THR A 206 -1.09 18.10 2.42
C THR A 206 -1.86 17.21 3.39
N LEU A 207 -2.84 16.47 2.88
CA LEU A 207 -3.58 15.48 3.66
C LEU A 207 -2.66 14.38 4.18
N HIS A 208 -1.70 13.93 3.36
CA HIS A 208 -0.70 12.93 3.75
C HIS A 208 0.10 13.38 4.97
N ALA A 209 0.68 14.58 4.91
CA ALA A 209 1.45 15.17 6.01
C ALA A 209 0.59 15.37 7.28
N GLU A 210 -0.66 15.78 7.12
CA GLU A 210 -1.59 15.96 8.26
C GLU A 210 -1.87 14.60 8.93
N ILE A 211 -2.12 13.55 8.17
CA ILE A 211 -2.36 12.20 8.71
C ILE A 211 -1.12 11.68 9.44
N LEU A 212 0.09 11.81 8.87
CA LEU A 212 1.34 11.42 9.54
C LEU A 212 1.52 12.14 10.87
N ARG A 213 1.26 13.45 10.91
CA ARG A 213 1.35 14.25 12.13
C ARG A 213 0.36 13.79 13.20
N VAL A 214 -0.88 13.47 12.82
CA VAL A 214 -1.93 13.02 13.74
C VAL A 214 -1.64 11.61 14.26
N LEU A 215 -1.07 10.73 13.42
CA LEU A 215 -0.71 9.36 13.77
C LEU A 215 0.59 9.24 14.56
N SER A 216 1.42 10.30 14.59
CA SER A 216 2.71 10.24 15.29
C SER A 216 2.55 9.65 16.69
N PRO A 217 3.40 8.70 17.11
CA PRO A 217 3.37 8.15 18.45
C PRO A 217 3.51 9.25 19.51
N ALA A 218 2.78 9.17 20.60
CA ALA A 218 2.68 10.21 21.64
C ALA A 218 4.01 10.69 22.28
N GLY A 219 5.13 10.01 22.00
CA GLY A 219 6.48 10.39 22.41
C GLY A 219 7.24 11.29 21.44
N GLN A 220 6.87 11.35 20.16
CA GLN A 220 7.57 12.13 19.13
C GLN A 220 6.97 13.54 18.94
N ALA A 221 5.74 13.76 19.35
CA ALA A 221 5.07 15.06 19.25
C ALA A 221 5.69 16.17 20.14
N ARG A 222 6.58 15.82 21.08
CA ARG A 222 7.23 16.79 22.00
C ARG A 222 8.58 17.31 21.51
N SER A 223 9.21 16.71 20.51
CA SER A 223 10.50 17.17 20.00
C SER A 223 10.42 18.20 18.86
N ALA A 224 9.23 18.44 18.30
CA ALA A 224 9.02 19.45 17.26
C ALA A 224 8.53 20.82 17.77
N GLN A 225 8.43 21.00 19.09
CA GLN A 225 8.10 22.28 19.72
C GLN A 225 9.20 22.65 20.73
N LEU A 226 10.34 23.07 20.23
CA LEU A 226 11.27 23.96 20.98
C LEU A 226 11.86 24.96 19.99
N PRO A 227 11.96 26.22 20.43
CA PRO A 227 12.15 27.40 19.60
C PRO A 227 13.50 27.50 18.94
#